data_03332494eac1b768777d269755bc95cf
#
_entry.id   03332494eac1b768777d269755bc95cf
#
_cell.length_a   1.000
_cell.length_b   1.000
_cell.length_c   1.000
_cell.angle_alpha   90.00
_cell.angle_beta   90.00
_cell.angle_gamma   90.00
#
_symmetry.space_group_name_H-M   'P 1'
#
loop_
_entity.id
_entity.type
_entity.pdbx_description
1 polymer ?
#
loop_
_entity_poly.entity_id
_entity_poly.type
_entity_poly.pdbx_seq_one_letter_code
_entity_poly.pdbx_strand_id
1 'polypeptide(L)'
;RLALANLFGKKTYAEKSLHKTMAETPEKVYQLLDQLRDNYMPAANAEVAELQQFATEHGFYATIQPWDWSYYSKKLKNEKYAISDDDLRPYFEKESVVQGVFGLAKRLYGLTFKENKDIPVYNPEVKAYEVFDEKGKFLAVYYSDFHPRDGKRGGAWMNDFQPQYREGKNDH
;
A
#
# COMPACT_ATOMS: atom_id res chain seq x y z
N ARG A 1 9.50 -8.32 28.07
CA ARG A 1 8.55 -9.11 27.25
C ARG A 1 8.32 -10.51 27.83
N LEU A 2 9.42 -11.25 28.20
CA LEU A 2 9.30 -12.59 28.78
C LEU A 2 8.51 -12.58 30.10
N ALA A 3 8.86 -11.69 31.04
CA ALA A 3 8.13 -11.56 32.33
C ALA A 3 6.62 -11.31 32.12
N LEU A 4 6.25 -10.47 31.13
CA LEU A 4 4.86 -10.25 30.78
C LEU A 4 4.19 -11.52 30.24
N ALA A 5 4.87 -12.30 29.40
CA ALA A 5 4.32 -13.56 28.88
C ALA A 5 4.10 -14.58 30.03
N ASN A 6 5.06 -14.70 30.93
CA ASN A 6 4.96 -15.58 32.09
C ASN A 6 3.79 -15.18 33.03
N LEU A 7 3.55 -13.88 33.19
CA LEU A 7 2.39 -13.39 33.96
C LEU A 7 1.05 -13.86 33.39
N PHE A 8 0.97 -14.06 32.07
CA PHE A 8 -0.19 -14.62 31.37
C PHE A 8 -0.12 -16.15 31.20
N GLY A 9 0.77 -16.84 31.90
CA GLY A 9 0.93 -18.31 31.85
C GLY A 9 1.48 -18.82 30.51
N LYS A 10 2.15 -17.95 29.73
CA LYS A 10 2.75 -18.31 28.44
C LYS A 10 4.26 -18.47 28.58
N LYS A 11 4.84 -19.45 27.86
CA LYS A 11 6.29 -19.71 27.89
C LYS A 11 7.11 -18.64 27.17
N THR A 12 6.54 -18.07 26.10
CA THR A 12 7.21 -17.07 25.27
C THR A 12 6.32 -15.87 24.98
N TYR A 13 6.95 -14.75 24.62
CA TYR A 13 6.21 -13.57 24.19
C TYR A 13 5.48 -13.79 22.85
N ALA A 14 6.01 -14.65 21.99
CA ALA A 14 5.34 -15.06 20.75
C ALA A 14 4.01 -15.76 21.04
N GLU A 15 3.99 -16.74 21.93
CA GLU A 15 2.76 -17.41 22.36
C GLU A 15 1.74 -16.42 22.94
N LYS A 16 2.20 -15.48 23.78
CA LYS A 16 1.34 -14.45 24.35
C LYS A 16 0.74 -13.54 23.27
N SER A 17 1.54 -13.09 22.30
CA SER A 17 1.10 -12.19 21.24
C SER A 17 0.12 -12.86 20.27
N LEU A 18 0.34 -14.14 19.97
CA LEU A 18 -0.45 -14.89 19.00
C LEU A 18 -1.75 -15.46 19.58
N HIS A 19 -1.87 -15.58 20.89
CA HIS A 19 -2.99 -16.25 21.56
C HIS A 19 -4.40 -15.77 21.15
N LYS A 20 -4.55 -14.50 20.76
CA LYS A 20 -5.84 -13.93 20.32
C LYS A 20 -5.82 -13.53 18.85
N THR A 21 -4.95 -14.11 18.04
CA THR A 21 -4.89 -13.88 16.59
C THR A 21 -5.32 -15.14 15.84
N MET A 22 -5.58 -15.03 14.54
CA MET A 22 -5.94 -16.18 13.69
C MET A 22 -4.85 -17.26 13.66
N ALA A 23 -3.59 -16.89 13.84
CA ALA A 23 -2.49 -17.85 13.89
C ALA A 23 -2.46 -18.67 15.16
N GLU A 24 -2.90 -18.13 16.30
CA GLU A 24 -3.00 -18.76 17.63
C GLU A 24 -1.66 -19.20 18.22
N THR A 25 -0.80 -19.87 17.44
CA THR A 25 0.48 -20.44 17.90
C THR A 25 1.63 -20.14 16.95
N PRO A 26 2.90 -20.11 17.45
CA PRO A 26 4.08 -19.97 16.60
C PRO A 26 4.20 -21.08 15.55
N GLU A 27 3.79 -22.30 15.87
CA GLU A 27 3.86 -23.45 14.95
C GLU A 27 2.98 -23.22 13.71
N LYS A 28 1.76 -22.67 13.88
CA LYS A 28 0.89 -22.33 12.75
C LYS A 28 1.50 -21.22 11.87
N VAL A 29 2.21 -20.27 12.48
CA VAL A 29 2.95 -19.25 11.73
C VAL A 29 4.05 -19.88 10.88
N TYR A 30 4.89 -20.74 11.48
CA TYR A 30 5.95 -21.44 10.75
C TYR A 30 5.38 -22.33 9.66
N GLN A 31 4.30 -23.05 9.92
CA GLN A 31 3.65 -23.89 8.91
C GLN A 31 3.26 -23.08 7.68
N LEU A 32 2.66 -21.89 7.86
CA LEU A 32 2.32 -21.01 6.75
C LEU A 32 3.58 -20.49 6.02
N LEU A 33 4.58 -20.05 6.77
CA LEU A 33 5.83 -19.53 6.19
C LEU A 33 6.60 -20.60 5.41
N ASP A 34 6.65 -21.84 5.93
CA ASP A 34 7.27 -22.96 5.24
C ASP A 34 6.53 -23.32 3.96
N GLN A 35 5.20 -23.35 3.98
CA GLN A 35 4.38 -23.53 2.77
C GLN A 35 4.63 -22.44 1.73
N LEU A 36 4.70 -21.18 2.13
CA LEU A 36 5.02 -20.08 1.24
C LEU A 36 6.42 -20.23 0.64
N ARG A 37 7.42 -20.49 1.49
CA ARG A 37 8.81 -20.72 1.05
C ARG A 37 8.88 -21.85 0.02
N ASP A 38 8.32 -23.00 0.35
CA ASP A 38 8.44 -24.20 -0.49
C ASP A 38 7.72 -24.05 -1.85
N ASN A 39 6.64 -23.26 -1.88
CA ASN A 39 5.92 -23.00 -3.13
C ASN A 39 6.54 -21.85 -3.96
N TYR A 40 7.08 -20.80 -3.33
CA TYR A 40 7.56 -19.63 -4.06
C TYR A 40 9.06 -19.64 -4.36
N MET A 41 9.90 -20.29 -3.53
CA MET A 41 11.35 -20.32 -3.77
C MET A 41 11.77 -20.88 -5.11
N PRO A 42 11.14 -21.94 -5.65
CA PRO A 42 11.50 -22.44 -6.98
C PRO A 42 11.29 -21.39 -8.09
N ALA A 43 10.17 -20.66 -8.05
CA ALA A 43 9.89 -19.59 -9.01
C ALA A 43 10.88 -18.40 -8.82
N ALA A 44 11.11 -17.98 -7.59
CA ALA A 44 12.08 -16.92 -7.30
C ALA A 44 13.50 -17.25 -7.79
N ASN A 45 13.96 -18.50 -7.58
CA ASN A 45 15.25 -18.95 -8.08
C ASN A 45 15.32 -18.97 -9.62
N ALA A 46 14.22 -19.32 -10.28
CA ALA A 46 14.14 -19.28 -11.75
C ALA A 46 14.21 -17.83 -12.28
N GLU A 47 13.53 -16.88 -11.63
CA GLU A 47 13.58 -15.46 -11.97
C GLU A 47 15.00 -14.87 -11.76
N VAL A 48 15.69 -15.25 -10.67
CA VAL A 48 17.09 -14.86 -10.45
C VAL A 48 17.99 -15.40 -11.56
N ALA A 49 17.81 -16.65 -11.95
CA ALA A 49 18.59 -17.28 -13.02
C ALA A 49 18.32 -16.60 -14.38
N GLU A 50 17.07 -16.31 -14.71
CA GLU A 50 16.69 -15.56 -15.93
C GLU A 50 17.37 -14.18 -15.96
N LEU A 51 17.34 -13.46 -14.83
CA LEU A 51 17.94 -12.14 -14.75
C LEU A 51 19.47 -12.19 -14.86
N GLN A 52 20.11 -13.18 -14.25
CA GLN A 52 21.55 -13.38 -14.36
C GLN A 52 21.97 -13.70 -15.81
N GLN A 53 21.21 -14.56 -16.47
CA GLN A 53 21.45 -14.88 -17.89
C GLN A 53 21.32 -13.62 -18.74
N PHE A 54 20.24 -12.88 -18.60
CA PHE A 54 20.02 -11.61 -19.30
C PHE A 54 21.18 -10.62 -19.09
N ALA A 55 21.61 -10.42 -17.84
CA ALA A 55 22.73 -9.54 -17.55
C ALA A 55 24.02 -10.00 -18.23
N THR A 56 24.29 -11.30 -18.25
CA THR A 56 25.47 -11.88 -18.91
C THR A 56 25.45 -11.66 -20.42
N GLU A 57 24.30 -11.83 -21.07
CA GLU A 57 24.11 -11.53 -22.50
C GLU A 57 24.32 -10.05 -22.84
N HIS A 58 24.15 -9.17 -21.83
CA HIS A 58 24.39 -7.73 -21.93
C HIS A 58 25.74 -7.28 -21.38
N GLY A 59 26.71 -8.19 -21.25
CA GLY A 59 28.10 -7.89 -20.92
C GLY A 59 28.43 -7.82 -19.42
N PHE A 60 27.51 -8.23 -18.54
CA PHE A 60 27.74 -8.30 -17.10
C PHE A 60 28.02 -9.74 -16.67
N TYR A 61 29.29 -10.08 -16.49
CA TYR A 61 29.72 -11.47 -16.21
C TYR A 61 29.87 -11.77 -14.70
N ALA A 62 29.68 -10.78 -13.83
CA ALA A 62 29.67 -10.98 -12.38
C ALA A 62 28.32 -11.52 -11.91
N THR A 63 28.28 -12.09 -10.70
CA THR A 63 27.03 -12.45 -10.07
C THR A 63 26.23 -11.21 -9.70
N ILE A 64 24.97 -11.13 -10.13
CA ILE A 64 24.03 -10.04 -9.76
C ILE A 64 23.93 -9.95 -8.24
N GLN A 65 24.11 -8.74 -7.73
CA GLN A 65 23.97 -8.39 -6.34
C GLN A 65 22.64 -7.62 -6.11
N PRO A 66 22.16 -7.48 -4.88
CA PRO A 66 20.92 -6.76 -4.59
C PRO A 66 20.85 -5.33 -5.16
N TRP A 67 21.99 -4.64 -5.27
CA TRP A 67 22.07 -3.29 -5.85
C TRP A 67 22.01 -3.26 -7.38
N ASP A 68 22.32 -4.37 -8.06
CA ASP A 68 22.25 -4.49 -9.52
C ASP A 68 20.83 -4.85 -10.00
N TRP A 69 20.03 -5.43 -9.09
CA TRP A 69 18.74 -6.02 -9.37
C TRP A 69 17.79 -5.08 -10.11
N SER A 70 17.59 -3.89 -9.58
CA SER A 70 16.63 -2.92 -10.14
C SER A 70 16.99 -2.49 -11.55
N TYR A 71 18.27 -2.34 -11.84
CA TYR A 71 18.76 -1.94 -13.16
C TYR A 71 18.47 -3.01 -14.21
N TYR A 72 18.91 -4.25 -13.96
CA TYR A 72 18.73 -5.34 -14.92
C TYR A 72 17.27 -5.79 -15.03
N SER A 73 16.50 -5.78 -13.95
CA SER A 73 15.06 -6.07 -13.98
C SER A 73 14.29 -5.09 -14.85
N LYS A 74 14.63 -3.78 -14.77
CA LYS A 74 14.02 -2.78 -15.64
C LYS A 74 14.36 -2.99 -17.10
N LYS A 75 15.63 -3.32 -17.41
CA LYS A 75 16.05 -3.62 -18.77
C LYS A 75 15.35 -4.85 -19.33
N LEU A 76 15.34 -5.98 -18.57
CA LEU A 76 14.67 -7.20 -18.96
C LEU A 76 13.17 -6.98 -19.20
N LYS A 77 12.50 -6.24 -18.30
CA LYS A 77 11.10 -5.86 -18.46
C LYS A 77 10.84 -5.10 -19.75
N ASN A 78 11.66 -4.09 -20.04
CA ASN A 78 11.50 -3.28 -21.25
C ASN A 78 11.72 -4.10 -22.53
N GLU A 79 12.70 -5.00 -22.53
CA GLU A 79 12.97 -5.86 -23.69
C GLU A 79 11.87 -6.92 -23.87
N LYS A 80 11.45 -7.57 -22.78
CA LYS A 80 10.47 -8.65 -22.80
C LYS A 80 9.06 -8.20 -23.18
N TYR A 81 8.67 -7.00 -22.73
CA TYR A 81 7.30 -6.47 -22.89
C TYR A 81 7.20 -5.28 -23.85
N ALA A 82 8.33 -4.72 -24.29
CA ALA A 82 8.40 -3.55 -25.18
C ALA A 82 7.52 -2.36 -24.71
N ILE A 83 7.40 -2.18 -23.38
CA ILE A 83 6.64 -1.10 -22.76
C ILE A 83 7.44 -0.48 -21.60
N SER A 84 7.50 0.83 -21.57
CA SER A 84 8.15 1.59 -20.49
C SER A 84 7.12 2.33 -19.63
N ASP A 85 7.55 2.76 -18.43
CA ASP A 85 6.70 3.59 -17.58
C ASP A 85 6.40 4.95 -18.22
N ASP A 86 7.28 5.46 -19.11
CA ASP A 86 7.08 6.70 -19.84
C ASP A 86 5.98 6.57 -20.91
N ASP A 87 5.80 5.39 -21.51
CA ASP A 87 4.71 5.11 -22.44
C ASP A 87 3.36 5.11 -21.73
N LEU A 88 3.34 4.76 -20.44
CA LEU A 88 2.12 4.69 -19.64
C LEU A 88 1.72 6.05 -19.04
N ARG A 89 2.66 6.94 -18.78
CA ARG A 89 2.41 8.23 -18.12
C ARG A 89 1.28 9.07 -18.72
N PRO A 90 1.17 9.22 -20.07
CA PRO A 90 0.09 10.00 -20.67
C PRO A 90 -1.32 9.50 -20.35
N TYR A 91 -1.45 8.21 -20.02
CA TYR A 91 -2.75 7.59 -19.68
C TYR A 91 -3.16 7.79 -18.22
N PHE A 92 -2.22 8.23 -17.36
CA PHE A 92 -2.44 8.40 -15.93
C PHE A 92 -2.24 9.85 -15.49
N GLU A 93 -2.77 10.79 -16.30
CA GLU A 93 -2.81 12.18 -15.91
C GLU A 93 -3.62 12.34 -14.61
N LYS A 94 -3.07 13.11 -13.65
CA LYS A 94 -3.56 13.18 -12.26
C LYS A 94 -5.06 13.51 -12.15
N GLU A 95 -5.51 14.54 -12.87
CA GLU A 95 -6.91 14.97 -12.78
C GLU A 95 -7.85 13.90 -13.36
N SER A 96 -7.46 13.26 -14.45
CA SER A 96 -8.22 12.16 -15.07
C SER A 96 -8.33 10.97 -14.13
N VAL A 97 -7.24 10.63 -13.42
CA VAL A 97 -7.24 9.54 -12.41
C VAL A 97 -8.16 9.90 -11.24
N VAL A 98 -8.09 11.12 -10.73
CA VAL A 98 -8.97 11.59 -9.64
C VAL A 98 -10.44 11.50 -10.04
N GLN A 99 -10.79 11.96 -11.24
CA GLN A 99 -12.16 11.84 -11.76
C GLN A 99 -12.58 10.39 -11.94
N GLY A 100 -11.66 9.51 -12.38
CA GLY A 100 -11.89 8.08 -12.46
C GLY A 100 -12.22 7.45 -11.11
N VAL A 101 -11.46 7.80 -10.07
CA VAL A 101 -11.70 7.34 -8.68
C VAL A 101 -13.05 7.86 -8.16
N PHE A 102 -13.37 9.12 -8.37
CA PHE A 102 -14.68 9.68 -7.98
C PHE A 102 -15.83 9.02 -8.75
N GLY A 103 -15.64 8.75 -10.03
CA GLY A 103 -16.61 8.00 -10.85
C GLY A 103 -16.82 6.57 -10.34
N LEU A 104 -15.77 5.89 -9.91
CA LEU A 104 -15.87 4.58 -9.30
C LEU A 104 -16.63 4.63 -7.96
N ALA A 105 -16.29 5.57 -7.09
CA ALA A 105 -16.99 5.76 -5.81
C ALA A 105 -18.48 6.09 -6.02
N LYS A 106 -18.83 6.86 -7.05
CA LYS A 106 -20.21 7.11 -7.43
C LYS A 106 -20.94 5.84 -7.86
N ARG A 107 -20.30 5.01 -8.66
CA ARG A 107 -20.90 3.74 -9.15
C ARG A 107 -21.08 2.70 -8.03
N LEU A 108 -20.14 2.62 -7.09
CA LEU A 108 -20.17 1.62 -6.01
C LEU A 108 -21.01 2.07 -4.81
N TYR A 109 -20.98 3.36 -4.48
CA TYR A 109 -21.51 3.86 -3.21
C TYR A 109 -22.49 5.04 -3.38
N GLY A 110 -22.77 5.48 -4.60
CA GLY A 110 -23.63 6.65 -4.85
C GLY A 110 -23.01 8.00 -4.47
N LEU A 111 -21.71 8.03 -4.15
CA LEU A 111 -21.04 9.25 -3.65
C LEU A 111 -20.80 10.26 -4.75
N THR A 112 -20.97 11.54 -4.42
CA THR A 112 -20.64 12.67 -5.30
C THR A 112 -19.63 13.57 -4.61
N PHE A 113 -18.60 14.02 -5.35
CA PHE A 113 -17.55 14.90 -4.88
C PHE A 113 -17.64 16.25 -5.58
N LYS A 114 -17.64 17.34 -4.81
CA LYS A 114 -17.70 18.71 -5.32
C LYS A 114 -16.58 19.53 -4.73
N GLU A 115 -15.66 20.02 -5.56
CA GLU A 115 -14.58 20.89 -5.11
C GLU A 115 -15.17 22.15 -4.47
N ASN A 116 -14.70 22.50 -3.28
CA ASN A 116 -15.10 23.71 -2.56
C ASN A 116 -13.84 24.47 -2.13
N LYS A 117 -13.60 25.63 -2.75
CA LYS A 117 -12.43 26.47 -2.50
C LYS A 117 -12.55 27.34 -1.26
N ASP A 118 -13.74 27.43 -0.67
CA ASP A 118 -13.98 28.20 0.55
C ASP A 118 -13.58 27.41 1.81
N ILE A 119 -13.35 26.10 1.67
CA ILE A 119 -12.86 25.27 2.77
C ILE A 119 -11.37 25.56 3.01
N PRO A 120 -10.97 25.93 4.24
CA PRO A 120 -9.56 26.18 4.55
C PRO A 120 -8.68 24.97 4.28
N VAL A 121 -7.54 25.18 3.64
CA VAL A 121 -6.53 24.17 3.37
C VAL A 121 -5.20 24.53 4.05
N TYR A 122 -4.45 23.55 4.51
CA TYR A 122 -3.18 23.76 5.19
C TYR A 122 -2.00 24.02 4.25
N ASN A 123 -2.18 23.80 2.96
CA ASN A 123 -1.20 24.09 1.91
C ASN A 123 -1.95 24.46 0.60
N PRO A 124 -1.48 25.43 -0.19
CA PRO A 124 -2.16 25.87 -1.43
C PRO A 124 -2.32 24.78 -2.50
N GLU A 125 -1.51 23.73 -2.48
CA GLU A 125 -1.61 22.61 -3.42
C GLU A 125 -2.68 21.56 -3.04
N VAL A 126 -3.25 21.68 -1.84
CA VAL A 126 -4.32 20.79 -1.35
C VAL A 126 -5.65 21.21 -1.93
N LYS A 127 -6.42 20.26 -2.44
CA LYS A 127 -7.79 20.48 -2.85
C LYS A 127 -8.75 19.89 -1.82
N ALA A 128 -9.81 20.62 -1.51
CA ALA A 128 -10.88 20.17 -0.62
C ALA A 128 -12.16 19.91 -1.41
N TYR A 129 -12.83 18.81 -1.11
CA TYR A 129 -14.07 18.38 -1.74
C TYR A 129 -15.12 18.09 -0.68
N GLU A 130 -16.33 18.62 -0.90
CA GLU A 130 -17.51 18.15 -0.18
C GLU A 130 -17.97 16.82 -0.76
N VAL A 131 -18.30 15.87 0.10
CA VAL A 131 -18.79 14.55 -0.27
C VAL A 131 -20.27 14.45 0.08
N PHE A 132 -21.08 14.02 -0.87
CA PHE A 132 -22.52 13.87 -0.72
C PHE A 132 -22.95 12.44 -1.03
N ASP A 133 -24.01 11.97 -0.38
CA ASP A 133 -24.67 10.71 -0.69
C ASP A 133 -25.52 10.79 -1.97
N GLU A 134 -26.17 9.69 -2.34
CA GLU A 134 -27.06 9.58 -3.51
C GLU A 134 -28.27 10.53 -3.45
N LYS A 135 -28.67 10.97 -2.24
CA LYS A 135 -29.79 11.90 -1.99
C LYS A 135 -29.34 13.35 -1.92
N GLY A 136 -28.06 13.62 -2.13
CA GLY A 136 -27.47 14.95 -2.03
C GLY A 136 -27.26 15.44 -0.60
N LYS A 137 -27.31 14.55 0.39
CA LYS A 137 -27.00 14.89 1.79
C LYS A 137 -25.48 14.94 1.98
N PHE A 138 -25.00 16.02 2.59
CA PHE A 138 -23.60 16.16 2.98
C PHE A 138 -23.17 15.05 3.95
N LEU A 139 -22.03 14.45 3.67
CA LEU A 139 -21.45 13.37 4.48
C LEU A 139 -20.11 13.75 5.12
N ALA A 140 -19.21 14.34 4.33
CA ALA A 140 -17.83 14.54 4.76
C ALA A 140 -17.12 15.61 3.92
N VAL A 141 -15.93 16.01 4.38
CA VAL A 141 -14.95 16.72 3.57
C VAL A 141 -13.78 15.78 3.27
N TYR A 142 -13.38 15.72 2.01
CA TYR A 142 -12.22 14.99 1.54
C TYR A 142 -11.14 15.95 1.09
N TYR A 143 -9.93 15.81 1.62
CA TYR A 143 -8.75 16.57 1.21
C TYR A 143 -7.84 15.69 0.37
N SER A 144 -7.42 16.19 -0.79
CA SER A 144 -6.42 15.54 -1.64
C SER A 144 -5.11 16.29 -1.63
N ASP A 145 -4.02 15.61 -1.32
CA ASP A 145 -2.68 16.18 -1.19
C ASP A 145 -1.66 15.27 -1.86
N PHE A 146 -1.42 15.46 -3.16
CA PHE A 146 -0.64 14.57 -4.00
C PHE A 146 0.84 14.97 -4.16
N HIS A 147 1.22 16.21 -3.84
CA HIS A 147 2.56 16.67 -4.11
C HIS A 147 3.52 16.39 -2.95
N PRO A 148 4.73 15.86 -3.23
CA PRO A 148 5.76 15.70 -2.22
C PRO A 148 6.25 17.08 -1.75
N ARG A 149 6.57 17.20 -0.46
CA ARG A 149 7.21 18.38 0.13
C ARG A 149 7.90 18.01 1.43
N ASP A 150 8.70 18.93 1.96
CA ASP A 150 9.35 18.77 3.26
C ASP A 150 8.32 18.44 4.36
N GLY A 151 8.66 17.47 5.21
CA GLY A 151 7.79 16.96 6.27
C GLY A 151 6.85 15.83 5.88
N LYS A 152 6.62 15.57 4.58
CA LYS A 152 5.91 14.35 4.14
C LYS A 152 6.84 13.14 4.15
N ARG A 153 6.35 12.02 4.65
CA ARG A 153 7.08 10.75 4.67
C ARG A 153 6.65 9.88 3.50
N GLY A 154 7.60 9.16 2.90
CA GLY A 154 7.31 8.12 1.92
C GLY A 154 6.63 6.91 2.56
N GLY A 155 5.96 6.11 1.73
CA GLY A 155 5.24 4.90 2.14
C GLY A 155 3.72 5.07 2.05
N ALA A 156 3.01 4.02 2.47
CA ALA A 156 1.56 4.02 2.53
C ALA A 156 1.10 3.53 3.91
N TRP A 157 0.24 4.28 4.54
CA TRP A 157 -0.38 3.93 5.82
C TRP A 157 -1.76 4.57 5.92
N MET A 158 -2.59 4.01 6.78
CA MET A 158 -3.85 4.58 7.21
C MET A 158 -3.80 4.80 8.71
N ASN A 159 -4.29 5.94 9.18
CA ASN A 159 -4.37 6.26 10.59
C ASN A 159 -5.60 7.10 10.87
N ASP A 160 -6.24 6.85 12.01
CA ASP A 160 -7.33 7.67 12.51
C ASP A 160 -6.76 8.85 13.30
N PHE A 161 -7.21 10.06 12.99
CA PHE A 161 -6.90 11.23 13.81
C PHE A 161 -7.78 11.26 15.05
N GLN A 162 -9.09 11.08 14.87
CA GLN A 162 -10.08 11.00 15.92
C GLN A 162 -11.20 10.04 15.48
N PRO A 163 -11.28 8.83 16.07
CA PRO A 163 -12.35 7.89 15.75
C PRO A 163 -13.68 8.44 16.26
N GLN A 164 -14.75 8.13 15.56
CA GLN A 164 -16.10 8.41 16.02
C GLN A 164 -16.40 7.54 17.26
N TYR A 165 -16.92 8.17 18.31
CA TYR A 165 -17.36 7.47 19.50
C TYR A 165 -18.62 8.13 20.09
N ARG A 166 -19.35 7.39 20.90
CA ARG A 166 -20.52 7.88 21.61
C ARG A 166 -20.26 7.86 23.12
N GLU A 167 -20.47 8.98 23.77
CA GLU A 167 -20.43 9.10 25.22
C GLU A 167 -21.81 9.53 25.74
N GLY A 168 -22.52 8.56 26.36
CA GLY A 168 -23.89 8.77 26.81
C GLY A 168 -24.84 8.98 25.61
N LYS A 169 -25.42 10.18 25.50
CA LYS A 169 -26.31 10.58 24.38
C LYS A 169 -25.62 11.44 23.33
N ASN A 170 -24.34 11.78 23.54
CA ASN A 170 -23.58 12.65 22.64
C ASN A 170 -22.75 11.80 21.67
N ASP A 171 -22.84 12.13 20.39
CA ASP A 171 -21.97 11.60 19.33
C ASP A 171 -20.77 12.57 19.16
N HIS A 172 -19.55 12.04 19.07
CA HIS A 172 -18.30 12.77 18.90
C HIS A 172 -17.56 12.30 17.65
#